data_da4fcef00298729ff34e79c07e81490e
#
_entry.id   da4fcef00298729ff34e79c07e81490e
#
_cell.length_a   1.000
_cell.length_b   1.000
_cell.length_c   1.000
_cell.angle_alpha   90.00
_cell.angle_beta   90.00
_cell.angle_gamma   90.00
#
_symmetry.space_group_name_H-M   'P 1'
#
loop_
_entity.id
_entity.type
_entity.pdbx_description
1 polymer ?
#
loop_
_entity_poly.entity_id
_entity_poly.type
_entity_poly.pdbx_seq_one_letter_code
_entity_poly.pdbx_strand_id
1 'polypeptide(L)'
;MTFDMYRQIIIDHAKKPKNVGTVKQADGQAERNNPLCGDRIMISYRTDKTKKKLQEVKFDGAGCSIAKAAASILTEKVTGKSMAELKKYTDDDFIKDMGVPITPARRKCALLALETFRQAAHVEKDNHKH
;
A
#
# COMPACT_ATOMS: atom_id res chain seq x y z
N MET A 1 17.77 2.01 15.42
CA MET A 1 17.85 2.42 14.01
C MET A 1 18.04 3.92 13.91
N THR A 2 18.99 4.38 13.11
CA THR A 2 19.27 5.80 12.97
C THR A 2 18.33 6.45 11.95
N PHE A 3 18.28 7.78 11.96
CA PHE A 3 17.50 8.53 10.97
C PHE A 3 17.95 8.20 9.54
N ASP A 4 19.26 8.04 9.33
CA ASP A 4 19.79 7.70 8.01
C ASP A 4 19.33 6.33 7.54
N MET A 5 19.19 5.38 8.44
CA MET A 5 18.71 4.04 8.08
C MET A 5 17.22 4.08 7.67
N TYR A 6 16.41 4.87 8.37
CA TYR A 6 15.02 5.06 7.98
C TYR A 6 14.92 5.67 6.60
N ARG A 7 15.73 6.70 6.35
CA ARG A 7 15.77 7.37 5.06
C ARG A 7 16.16 6.40 3.95
N GLN A 8 17.12 5.51 4.23
CA GLN A 8 17.60 4.55 3.26
C GLN A 8 16.52 3.54 2.87
N ILE A 9 15.69 3.12 3.82
CA ILE A 9 14.57 2.23 3.54
C ILE A 9 13.64 2.85 2.49
N ILE A 10 13.29 4.11 2.67
CA ILE A 10 12.43 4.83 1.73
C ILE A 10 13.10 4.96 0.36
N ILE A 11 14.37 5.32 0.33
CA ILE A 11 15.10 5.49 -0.92
C ILE A 11 15.18 4.17 -1.69
N ASP A 12 15.49 3.08 -0.99
CA ASP A 12 15.63 1.77 -1.63
C ASP A 12 14.30 1.31 -2.24
N HIS A 13 13.21 1.45 -1.49
CA HIS A 13 11.90 1.06 -2.01
C HIS A 13 11.43 1.97 -3.14
N ALA A 14 11.81 3.23 -3.13
CA ALA A 14 11.45 4.16 -4.20
C ALA A 14 12.24 3.90 -5.48
N LYS A 15 13.51 3.49 -5.36
CA LYS A 15 14.38 3.22 -6.50
C LYS A 15 14.14 1.84 -7.11
N LYS A 16 13.94 0.84 -6.26
CA LYS A 16 13.72 -0.53 -6.70
C LYS A 16 12.47 -1.08 -6.01
N PRO A 17 11.31 -0.55 -6.38
CA PRO A 17 10.08 -0.98 -5.72
C PRO A 17 9.78 -2.45 -6.01
N LYS A 18 9.15 -3.09 -5.03
CA LYS A 18 8.72 -4.47 -5.16
C LYS A 18 7.35 -4.51 -5.83
N ASN A 19 7.10 -5.61 -6.54
CA ASN A 19 5.77 -5.92 -7.06
C ASN A 19 5.20 -4.83 -7.97
N VAL A 20 6.02 -4.27 -8.85
CA VAL A 20 5.58 -3.27 -9.82
C VAL A 20 4.90 -3.97 -10.99
N GLY A 21 3.78 -3.42 -11.43
CA GLY A 21 3.07 -3.90 -12.61
C GLY A 21 1.59 -4.05 -12.36
N THR A 22 0.95 -4.86 -13.20
CA THR A 22 -0.48 -5.15 -13.10
C THR A 22 -0.67 -6.65 -13.02
N VAL A 23 -1.54 -7.08 -12.12
CA VAL A 23 -1.86 -8.50 -11.97
C VAL A 23 -2.77 -8.93 -13.12
N LYS A 24 -2.40 -10.02 -13.82
CA LYS A 24 -3.23 -10.58 -14.87
C LYS A 24 -4.43 -11.29 -14.24
N GLN A 25 -5.60 -11.09 -14.84
CA GLN A 25 -6.84 -11.70 -14.33
C GLN A 25 -7.07 -11.34 -12.87
N ALA A 26 -6.87 -10.06 -12.55
CA ALA A 26 -7.01 -9.58 -11.20
C ALA A 26 -8.44 -9.78 -10.69
N ASP A 27 -8.55 -10.12 -9.41
CA ASP A 27 -9.84 -10.19 -8.74
C ASP A 27 -10.37 -8.81 -8.39
N GLY A 28 -9.48 -7.83 -8.27
CA GLY A 28 -9.87 -6.45 -8.06
C GLY A 28 -8.74 -5.51 -8.38
N GLN A 29 -9.11 -4.28 -8.71
CA GLN A 29 -8.14 -3.22 -8.92
C GLN A 29 -8.78 -1.87 -8.68
N ALA A 30 -7.96 -0.88 -8.36
CA ALA A 30 -8.41 0.49 -8.15
C ALA A 30 -7.25 1.44 -8.41
N GLU A 31 -7.61 2.68 -8.64
CA GLU A 31 -6.63 3.75 -8.83
C GLU A 31 -7.11 4.97 -8.04
N ARG A 32 -6.19 5.62 -7.35
CA ARG A 32 -6.49 6.84 -6.63
C ARG A 32 -5.38 7.86 -6.87
N ASN A 33 -5.76 9.12 -6.79
CA ASN A 33 -4.86 10.25 -6.95
C ASN A 33 -4.83 11.05 -5.66
N ASN A 34 -3.67 11.66 -5.40
CA ASN A 34 -3.56 12.70 -4.40
C ASN A 34 -3.29 14.01 -5.16
N PRO A 35 -4.31 14.82 -5.42
CA PRO A 35 -4.14 16.01 -6.26
C PRO A 35 -3.19 17.03 -5.66
N LEU A 36 -3.00 17.04 -4.34
CA LEU A 36 -2.10 17.98 -3.70
C LEU A 36 -0.63 17.69 -4.03
N CYS A 37 -0.32 16.41 -4.23
CA CYS A 37 1.07 15.98 -4.51
C CYS A 37 1.27 15.47 -5.92
N GLY A 38 0.20 15.33 -6.70
CA GLY A 38 0.31 14.76 -8.03
C GLY A 38 0.58 13.26 -8.04
N ASP A 39 0.45 12.61 -6.90
CA ASP A 39 0.65 11.16 -6.80
C ASP A 39 -0.55 10.42 -7.42
N ARG A 40 -0.24 9.31 -8.09
CA ARG A 40 -1.27 8.43 -8.66
C ARG A 40 -0.82 7.00 -8.45
N ILE A 41 -1.65 6.21 -7.77
CA ILE A 41 -1.33 4.81 -7.47
C ILE A 41 -2.46 3.93 -7.96
N MET A 42 -2.10 2.87 -8.68
CA MET A 42 -3.03 1.83 -9.09
C MET A 42 -2.58 0.54 -8.43
N ILE A 43 -3.54 -0.20 -7.86
CA ILE A 43 -3.25 -1.49 -7.23
C ILE A 43 -4.19 -2.54 -7.81
N SER A 44 -3.63 -3.71 -8.12
CA SER A 44 -4.38 -4.87 -8.57
C SER A 44 -3.97 -6.07 -7.74
N TYR A 45 -4.90 -6.99 -7.52
CA TYR A 45 -4.60 -8.16 -6.71
C TYR A 45 -5.37 -9.39 -7.21
N ARG A 46 -4.87 -10.55 -6.80
CA ARG A 46 -5.53 -11.83 -7.05
C ARG A 46 -5.45 -12.65 -5.77
N THR A 47 -6.58 -13.31 -5.45
CA THR A 47 -6.65 -14.19 -4.30
C THR A 47 -6.29 -15.61 -4.72
N ASP A 48 -6.07 -16.48 -3.72
CA ASP A 48 -5.89 -17.90 -3.97
C ASP A 48 -7.23 -18.55 -4.36
N LYS A 49 -7.20 -19.84 -4.61
CA LYS A 49 -8.41 -20.58 -5.05
C LYS A 49 -9.53 -20.53 -4.03
N THR A 50 -9.20 -20.38 -2.76
CA THR A 50 -10.21 -20.34 -1.69
C THR A 50 -10.80 -18.95 -1.50
N LYS A 51 -10.26 -17.94 -2.20
CA LYS A 51 -10.66 -16.54 -2.09
C LYS A 51 -10.44 -15.97 -0.70
N LYS A 52 -9.57 -16.57 0.08
CA LYS A 52 -9.32 -16.15 1.46
C LYS A 52 -8.01 -15.38 1.64
N LYS A 53 -6.98 -15.70 0.87
CA LYS A 53 -5.67 -15.09 1.00
C LYS A 53 -5.24 -14.40 -0.28
N LEU A 54 -4.52 -13.29 -0.13
CA LEU A 54 -3.94 -12.59 -1.27
C LEU A 54 -2.74 -13.38 -1.78
N GLN A 55 -2.84 -13.80 -3.04
CA GLN A 55 -1.77 -14.56 -3.68
C GLN A 55 -0.78 -13.65 -4.39
N GLU A 56 -1.29 -12.60 -5.02
CA GLU A 56 -0.46 -11.68 -5.78
C GLU A 56 -1.03 -10.28 -5.66
N VAL A 57 -0.17 -9.30 -5.38
CA VAL A 57 -0.56 -7.89 -5.28
C VAL A 57 0.52 -7.09 -5.99
N LYS A 58 0.12 -6.23 -6.91
CA LYS A 58 1.05 -5.36 -7.63
C LYS A 58 0.54 -3.94 -7.66
N PHE A 59 1.46 -3.01 -7.85
CA PHE A 59 1.08 -1.61 -8.01
C PHE A 59 1.78 -1.00 -9.23
N ASP A 60 1.17 0.06 -9.72
CA ASP A 60 1.75 0.88 -10.76
C ASP A 60 1.36 2.33 -10.46
N GLY A 61 2.01 3.27 -11.13
CA GLY A 61 1.68 4.67 -10.95
C GLY A 61 2.92 5.54 -10.85
N ALA A 62 2.69 6.79 -10.49
CA ALA A 62 3.74 7.78 -10.36
C ALA A 62 3.50 8.61 -9.11
N GLY A 63 4.58 9.14 -8.52
CA GLY A 63 4.43 9.95 -7.34
C GLY A 63 5.76 10.21 -6.66
N CYS A 64 5.68 10.83 -5.49
CA CYS A 64 6.87 11.12 -4.71
C CYS A 64 7.48 9.83 -4.14
N SER A 65 8.70 9.94 -3.60
CA SER A 65 9.41 8.80 -3.03
C SER A 65 8.62 8.12 -1.93
N ILE A 66 7.92 8.90 -1.09
CA ILE A 66 7.11 8.34 -0.01
C ILE A 66 5.95 7.50 -0.56
N ALA A 67 5.25 8.01 -1.58
CA ALA A 67 4.13 7.28 -2.16
C ALA A 67 4.59 5.97 -2.81
N LYS A 68 5.68 6.01 -3.56
CA LYS A 68 6.23 4.81 -4.19
C LYS A 68 6.73 3.80 -3.17
N ALA A 69 7.45 4.27 -2.16
CA ALA A 69 7.96 3.38 -1.12
C ALA A 69 6.80 2.76 -0.34
N ALA A 70 5.77 3.54 -0.05
CA ALA A 70 4.60 3.03 0.65
C ALA A 70 3.90 1.94 -0.16
N ALA A 71 3.72 2.15 -1.46
CA ALA A 71 3.10 1.14 -2.32
C ALA A 71 3.93 -0.14 -2.36
N SER A 72 5.26 0.00 -2.50
CA SER A 72 6.16 -1.15 -2.50
C SER A 72 6.06 -1.94 -1.19
N ILE A 73 6.13 -1.24 -0.06
CA ILE A 73 6.06 -1.87 1.26
C ILE A 73 4.70 -2.52 1.48
N LEU A 74 3.63 -1.83 1.10
CA LEU A 74 2.29 -2.37 1.26
C LEU A 74 2.10 -3.68 0.51
N THR A 75 2.52 -3.74 -0.77
CA THR A 75 2.36 -4.96 -1.55
C THR A 75 3.08 -6.14 -0.92
N GLU A 76 4.25 -5.90 -0.33
CA GLU A 76 4.96 -6.95 0.39
C GLU A 76 4.22 -7.39 1.65
N LYS A 77 3.69 -6.43 2.41
CA LYS A 77 3.06 -6.73 3.70
C LYS A 77 1.73 -7.44 3.56
N VAL A 78 0.95 -7.12 2.52
CA VAL A 78 -0.38 -7.71 2.39
C VAL A 78 -0.38 -9.04 1.64
N THR A 79 0.65 -9.32 0.82
CA THR A 79 0.72 -10.59 0.10
C THR A 79 0.81 -11.74 1.09
N GLY A 80 -0.07 -12.72 0.94
CA GLY A 80 -0.15 -13.87 1.83
C GLY A 80 -1.07 -13.69 3.02
N LYS A 81 -1.56 -12.48 3.25
CA LYS A 81 -2.51 -12.23 4.34
C LYS A 81 -3.93 -12.60 3.90
N SER A 82 -4.74 -12.97 4.89
CA SER A 82 -6.15 -13.25 4.62
C SER A 82 -6.95 -11.96 4.54
N MET A 83 -8.09 -12.01 3.86
CA MET A 83 -9.00 -10.86 3.79
C MET A 83 -9.48 -10.46 5.19
N ALA A 84 -9.66 -11.44 6.08
CA ALA A 84 -10.05 -11.14 7.46
C ALA A 84 -8.99 -10.34 8.20
N GLU A 85 -7.71 -10.68 8.01
CA GLU A 85 -6.61 -9.93 8.61
C GLU A 85 -6.56 -8.49 8.08
N LEU A 86 -6.85 -8.31 6.80
CA LEU A 86 -6.78 -7.00 6.17
C LEU A 86 -7.88 -6.06 6.65
N LYS A 87 -9.02 -6.60 7.07
CA LYS A 87 -10.08 -5.79 7.65
C LYS A 87 -9.66 -5.16 8.97
N LYS A 88 -8.73 -5.79 9.67
CA LYS A 88 -8.21 -5.30 10.95
C LYS A 88 -6.94 -4.47 10.81
N TYR A 89 -6.43 -4.35 9.62
CA TYR A 89 -5.17 -3.63 9.35
C TYR A 89 -5.47 -2.14 9.30
N THR A 90 -5.00 -1.41 10.31
CA THR A 90 -5.32 0.02 10.45
C THR A 90 -4.28 0.90 9.74
N ASP A 91 -4.62 2.18 9.61
CA ASP A 91 -3.66 3.16 9.10
C ASP A 91 -2.38 3.16 9.94
N ASP A 92 -2.55 3.15 11.26
CA ASP A 92 -1.39 3.16 12.16
C ASP A 92 -0.55 1.90 12.03
N ASP A 93 -1.19 0.75 11.83
CA ASP A 93 -0.47 -0.50 11.60
C ASP A 93 0.42 -0.39 10.37
N PHE A 94 -0.12 0.18 9.29
CA PHE A 94 0.65 0.33 8.06
C PHE A 94 1.80 1.33 8.22
N ILE A 95 1.52 2.47 8.86
CA ILE A 95 2.58 3.47 9.09
C ILE A 95 3.71 2.83 9.91
N LYS A 96 3.37 2.02 10.91
CA LYS A 96 4.36 1.30 11.70
C LYS A 96 5.15 0.31 10.84
N ASP A 97 4.46 -0.40 9.95
CA ASP A 97 5.10 -1.38 9.06
C ASP A 97 6.05 -0.72 8.08
N MET A 98 5.88 0.55 7.77
CA MET A 98 6.84 1.27 6.92
C MET A 98 8.20 1.38 7.60
N GLY A 99 8.24 1.30 8.93
CA GLY A 99 9.50 1.28 9.67
C GLY A 99 10.24 2.60 9.71
N VAL A 100 9.59 3.70 9.34
CA VAL A 100 10.21 5.01 9.34
C VAL A 100 9.23 6.02 9.95
N PRO A 101 9.75 7.11 10.54
CA PRO A 101 8.87 8.18 11.01
C PRO A 101 8.23 8.89 9.82
N ILE A 102 6.92 9.03 9.85
CA ILE A 102 6.18 9.75 8.80
C ILE A 102 5.60 11.01 9.43
N THR A 103 5.98 12.15 8.90
CA THR A 103 5.46 13.43 9.39
C THR A 103 3.99 13.60 9.00
N PRO A 104 3.22 14.40 9.75
CA PRO A 104 1.83 14.66 9.39
C PRO A 104 1.66 15.15 7.95
N ALA A 105 2.60 15.96 7.46
CA ALA A 105 2.53 16.48 6.10
C ALA A 105 2.66 15.38 5.04
N ARG A 106 3.33 14.29 5.36
CA ARG A 106 3.55 13.18 4.43
C ARG A 106 2.60 12.01 4.65
N ARG A 107 1.78 12.06 5.69
CA ARG A 107 0.91 10.96 6.03
C ARG A 107 -0.06 10.61 4.90
N LYS A 108 -0.60 11.60 4.22
CA LYS A 108 -1.50 11.36 3.09
C LYS A 108 -0.80 10.66 1.94
N CYS A 109 0.46 11.04 1.66
CA CYS A 109 1.24 10.38 0.63
C CYS A 109 1.49 8.91 0.98
N ALA A 110 1.81 8.64 2.24
CA ALA A 110 2.06 7.29 2.70
C ALA A 110 0.79 6.43 2.67
N LEU A 111 -0.35 7.00 3.04
CA LEU A 111 -1.60 6.25 3.13
C LEU A 111 -2.31 6.07 1.79
N LEU A 112 -1.89 6.77 0.76
CA LEU A 112 -2.54 6.66 -0.55
C LEU A 112 -2.58 5.22 -1.05
N ALA A 113 -1.48 4.49 -0.91
CA ALA A 113 -1.41 3.09 -1.33
C ALA A 113 -2.39 2.21 -0.56
N LEU A 114 -2.44 2.38 0.78
CA LEU A 114 -3.35 1.60 1.60
C LEU A 114 -4.80 1.90 1.26
N GLU A 115 -5.13 3.16 1.05
CA GLU A 115 -6.49 3.55 0.66
C GLU A 115 -6.86 2.99 -0.70
N THR A 116 -5.92 3.01 -1.64
CA THR A 116 -6.14 2.42 -2.97
C THR A 116 -6.38 0.92 -2.87
N PHE A 117 -5.59 0.23 -2.05
CA PHE A 117 -5.76 -1.19 -1.83
C PHE A 117 -7.12 -1.50 -1.22
N ARG A 118 -7.53 -0.74 -0.21
CA ARG A 118 -8.84 -0.93 0.42
C ARG A 118 -9.97 -0.79 -0.59
N GLN A 119 -9.85 0.19 -1.48
CA GLN A 119 -10.85 0.38 -2.52
C GLN A 119 -10.87 -0.81 -3.48
N ALA A 120 -9.70 -1.29 -3.89
CA ALA A 120 -9.59 -2.43 -4.81
C ALA A 120 -10.20 -3.69 -4.20
N ALA A 121 -9.96 -3.91 -2.93
CA ALA A 121 -10.39 -5.12 -2.22
C ALA A 121 -11.77 -4.97 -1.56
N HIS A 122 -12.39 -3.81 -1.68
CA HIS A 122 -13.68 -3.50 -1.04
C HIS A 122 -13.62 -3.69 0.48
N VAL A 123 -12.50 -3.26 1.09
CA VAL A 123 -12.29 -3.32 2.53
C VAL A 123 -12.46 -1.93 3.09
N GLU A 124 -13.40 -1.76 4.02
CA GLU A 124 -13.62 -0.47 4.67
C GLU A 124 -12.77 -0.35 5.92
N LYS A 125 -12.53 0.89 6.33
CA LYS A 125 -11.83 1.13 7.57
C LYS A 125 -12.62 0.59 8.74
N ASP A 126 -11.92 -0.07 9.63
CA ASP A 126 -12.52 -0.75 10.77
C ASP A 126 -13.17 0.20 11.77
N ASN A 127 -12.77 1.45 11.80
CA ASN A 127 -13.23 2.41 12.79
C ASN A 127 -14.29 3.35 12.29
N HIS A 128 -14.92 3.07 11.23
CA HIS A 128 -15.84 3.97 10.75
C HIS A 128 -17.17 3.92 11.27
N LYS A 129 -17.38 4.57 11.49
CA LYS A 129 -18.41 4.65 11.99
C LYS A 129 -19.42 5.07 11.54
N HIS A 130 -19.58 4.98 11.56
CA HIS A 130 -20.39 5.00 11.34
C HIS A 130 -20.82 5.35 11.56
#